data_5e21f36d5c9a7af339b9fdc6244c4713
#
_entry.id   5e21f36d5c9a7af339b9fdc6244c4713
#
_cell.length_a   1.000
_cell.length_b   1.000
_cell.length_c   1.000
_cell.angle_alpha   90.00
_cell.angle_beta   90.00
_cell.angle_gamma   90.00
#
_symmetry.space_group_name_H-M   'P 1'
#
loop_
_entity.id
_entity.type
_entity.pdbx_description
1 polymer ?
#
loop_
_entity_poly.entity_id
_entity_poly.type
_entity_poly.pdbx_seq_one_letter_code
_entity_poly.pdbx_strand_id
1 'polypeptide(L)' 'MATVRALKIYEPERSSPQGDVDASIILLDFEGEKFIQIDTYGSKDRKFVGKRSQSLRLSKEAFEQLVKLGTAHFAQGQ' A
#
# COMPACT_ATOMS: atom_id res chain seq x y z
N MET A 1 3.60 6.36 10.54
CA MET A 1 2.46 5.69 9.86
C MET A 1 1.31 6.67 9.70
N ALA A 2 0.60 6.57 8.58
CA ALA A 2 -0.50 7.47 8.28
C ALA A 2 -1.70 6.71 7.79
N THR A 3 -2.89 7.25 8.05
CA THR A 3 -4.13 6.71 7.53
C THR A 3 -4.55 7.52 6.31
N VAL A 4 -4.75 6.82 5.19
CA VAL A 4 -5.21 7.41 3.95
C VAL A 4 -6.71 7.19 3.85
N ARG A 5 -7.47 8.26 3.74
CA ARG A 5 -8.92 8.15 3.64
C ARG A 5 -9.44 8.37 2.24
N ALA A 6 -8.63 8.94 1.37
CA ALA A 6 -8.98 9.11 -0.03
C ALA A 6 -7.71 9.14 -0.87
N LEU A 7 -7.82 8.69 -2.10
CA LEU A 7 -6.71 8.66 -3.04
C LEU A 7 -6.99 9.59 -4.20
N LYS A 8 -5.94 10.15 -4.77
CA LYS A 8 -6.01 10.95 -5.99
C LYS A 8 -5.09 10.36 -7.02
N ILE A 9 -5.51 10.37 -8.28
CA ILE A 9 -4.63 9.97 -9.36
C ILE A 9 -3.59 11.07 -9.56
N TYR A 10 -2.35 10.64 -9.69
CA TYR A 10 -1.24 11.53 -9.96
C TYR A 10 -0.39 10.91 -11.06
N GLU A 11 -0.06 11.68 -12.08
CA GLU A 11 0.79 11.22 -13.18
C GLU A 11 2.13 11.91 -13.07
N PRO A 12 3.17 11.21 -12.58
CA PRO A 12 4.49 11.81 -12.50
C PRO A 12 5.12 11.94 -13.87
N GLU A 13 5.96 12.94 -14.05
CA GLU A 13 6.73 13.08 -15.30
C GLU A 13 7.69 11.91 -15.48
N ARG A 14 8.18 11.37 -14.38
CA ARG A 14 9.12 10.27 -14.40
C ARG A 14 8.78 9.28 -13.31
N SER A 15 9.07 8.05 -13.58
CA SER A 15 9.09 7.04 -12.54
C SER A 15 10.23 6.08 -12.84
N SER A 16 10.72 5.41 -11.83
CA SER A 16 11.80 4.46 -11.98
C SER A 16 11.40 3.13 -11.37
N PRO A 17 12.00 2.03 -11.86
CA PRO A 17 11.76 0.73 -11.25
C PRO A 17 12.17 0.74 -9.79
N GLN A 18 11.47 -0.03 -8.98
CA GLN A 18 11.77 -0.18 -7.57
C GLN A 18 12.16 -1.62 -7.30
N GLY A 19 12.98 -1.82 -6.30
CA GLY A 19 13.35 -3.16 -5.88
C GLY A 19 12.17 -3.86 -5.21
N ASP A 20 12.24 -5.17 -5.23
CA ASP A 20 11.19 -5.99 -4.61
C ASP A 20 11.47 -6.15 -3.11
N VAL A 21 10.43 -6.08 -2.32
CA VAL A 21 10.52 -6.31 -0.88
C VAL A 21 9.32 -7.12 -0.44
N ASP A 22 9.46 -7.75 0.72
CA ASP A 22 8.32 -8.45 1.32
C ASP A 22 7.36 -7.44 1.94
N ALA A 23 6.10 -7.82 1.99
CA ALA A 23 5.07 -7.00 2.59
C ALA A 23 4.05 -7.88 3.30
N SER A 24 3.37 -7.31 4.26
CA SER A 24 2.28 -7.95 4.98
C SER A 24 1.03 -7.11 4.89
N ILE A 25 -0.11 -7.77 4.90
CA ILE A 25 -1.39 -7.11 5.02
C ILE A 25 -1.96 -7.41 6.41
N ILE A 26 -2.45 -6.38 7.08
CA ILE A 26 -3.02 -6.51 8.40
C ILE A 26 -4.45 -6.00 8.36
N LEU A 27 -5.37 -6.82 8.86
CA LEU A 27 -6.78 -6.47 8.89
C LEU A 27 -7.08 -5.95 10.28
N LEU A 28 -7.47 -4.70 10.36
CA LEU A 28 -7.65 -4.01 11.63
C LEU A 28 -9.09 -3.62 11.87
N ASP A 29 -9.47 -3.67 13.12
CA ASP A 29 -10.75 -3.16 13.58
C ASP A 29 -10.46 -2.30 14.81
N PHE A 30 -10.67 -1.01 14.67
CA PHE A 30 -10.30 -0.06 15.72
C PHE A 30 -11.46 0.89 15.98
N GLU A 31 -11.98 0.84 17.18
CA GLU A 31 -13.10 1.68 17.60
C GLU A 31 -14.30 1.61 16.65
N GLY A 32 -14.60 0.39 16.18
CA GLY A 32 -15.74 0.17 15.31
C GLY A 32 -15.51 0.49 13.85
N GLU A 33 -14.32 0.94 13.49
CA GLU A 33 -13.96 1.23 12.12
C GLU A 33 -12.91 0.23 11.64
N LYS A 34 -13.07 -0.27 10.42
CA LYS A 34 -12.15 -1.26 9.86
C LYS A 34 -11.15 -0.60 8.92
N PHE A 35 -9.93 -1.12 8.96
CA PHE A 35 -8.84 -0.61 8.13
C PHE A 35 -8.04 -1.77 7.58
N ILE A 36 -7.35 -1.51 6.49
CA ILE A 36 -6.33 -2.40 5.98
C ILE A 36 -5.00 -1.68 6.12
N GLN A 37 -4.00 -2.36 6.68
CA GLN A 37 -2.67 -1.81 6.80
C GLN A 37 -1.70 -2.66 5.98
N ILE A 38 -0.82 -2.00 5.26
CA ILE A 38 0.24 -2.68 4.51
C ILE A 38 1.56 -2.24 5.11
N ASP A 39 2.35 -3.22 5.55
CA ASP A 39 3.69 -2.99 6.07
C ASP A 39 4.68 -3.58 5.10
N THR A 40 5.72 -2.82 4.77
CA THR A 40 6.82 -3.34 3.96
C THR A 40 8.04 -3.54 4.83
N TYR A 41 8.93 -4.43 4.38
CA TYR A 41 10.14 -4.76 5.10
C TYR A 41 11.34 -4.41 4.24
N GLY A 42 12.45 -4.16 4.89
CA GLY A 42 13.66 -3.82 4.17
C GLY A 42 14.17 -4.99 3.35
N SER A 43 15.15 -4.71 2.50
CA SER A 43 15.75 -5.76 1.70
C SER A 43 16.45 -6.76 2.62
N LYS A 44 16.72 -7.95 2.07
CA LYS A 44 17.36 -9.01 2.84
C LYS A 44 18.77 -8.64 3.28
N ASP A 45 19.38 -7.66 2.61
CA ASP A 45 20.73 -7.22 2.95
C ASP A 45 20.75 -6.31 4.16
N ARG A 46 19.63 -5.86 4.61
CA ARG A 46 19.55 -4.93 5.73
C ARG A 46 19.94 -5.61 7.03
N LYS A 47 20.60 -4.83 7.87
CA LYS A 47 21.04 -5.30 9.16
C LYS A 47 19.89 -5.78 10.04
N PHE A 48 18.72 -5.18 9.90
CA PHE A 48 17.53 -5.52 10.69
C PHE A 48 16.48 -6.17 9.81
N VAL A 49 16.78 -7.38 9.36
CA VAL A 49 15.86 -8.17 8.54
C VAL A 49 14.57 -8.42 9.34
N GLY A 50 13.44 -8.27 8.69
CA GLY A 50 12.14 -8.49 9.32
C GLY A 50 11.56 -7.27 10.00
N LYS A 51 12.33 -6.21 10.15
CA LYS A 51 11.83 -4.98 10.75
C LYS A 51 11.05 -4.18 9.71
N ARG A 52 9.89 -3.67 10.13
CA ARG A 52 9.06 -2.86 9.26
C ARG A 52 9.81 -1.62 8.78
N SER A 53 9.76 -1.38 7.47
CA SER A 53 10.40 -0.22 6.84
C SER A 53 9.41 0.92 6.65
N GLN A 54 8.26 0.62 6.07
CA GLN A 54 7.20 1.60 5.83
C GLN A 54 5.86 0.99 6.16
N SER A 55 4.90 1.84 6.44
CA SER A 55 3.59 1.39 6.83
C SER A 55 2.55 2.37 6.31
N LEU A 56 1.46 1.82 5.80
CA LEU A 56 0.37 2.60 5.21
C LEU A 56 -0.94 1.97 5.62
N ARG A 57 -1.86 2.78 6.13
CA ARG A 57 -3.19 2.31 6.52
C ARG A 57 -4.23 2.92 5.61
N LEU A 58 -5.19 2.11 5.14
CA LEU A 58 -6.25 2.55 4.24
C LEU A 58 -7.59 2.41 4.91
N SER A 59 -8.42 3.43 4.77
CA SER A 59 -9.83 3.35 5.15
C SER A 59 -10.58 2.51 4.11
N LYS A 60 -11.81 2.16 4.44
CA LYS A 60 -12.67 1.44 3.48
C LYS A 60 -12.81 2.20 2.17
N GLU A 61 -13.03 3.51 2.25
CA GLU A 61 -13.22 4.34 1.07
C GLU A 61 -11.97 4.37 0.20
N ALA A 62 -10.80 4.53 0.82
CA ALA A 62 -9.55 4.53 0.08
C ALA A 62 -9.29 3.17 -0.56
N PHE A 63 -9.59 2.09 0.16
CA PHE A 63 -9.46 0.75 -0.38
C PHE A 63 -10.37 0.55 -1.61
N GLU A 64 -11.62 1.00 -1.53
CA GLU A 64 -12.54 0.85 -2.65
C GLU A 64 -12.06 1.62 -3.87
N GLN A 65 -11.52 2.81 -3.68
CA GLN A 65 -10.92 3.57 -4.78
C GLN A 65 -9.73 2.81 -5.37
N LEU A 66 -8.88 2.26 -4.53
CA LEU A 66 -7.72 1.51 -4.99
C LEU A 66 -8.15 0.32 -5.84
N VAL A 67 -9.14 -0.44 -5.38
CA VAL A 67 -9.63 -1.60 -6.13
C VAL A 67 -10.19 -1.18 -7.48
N LYS A 68 -11.00 -0.13 -7.50
CA LYS A 68 -11.61 0.35 -8.74
C LYS A 68 -10.54 0.80 -9.74
N LEU A 69 -9.65 1.67 -9.30
CA LEU A 69 -8.62 2.22 -10.17
C LEU A 69 -7.60 1.18 -10.58
N GLY A 70 -7.20 0.33 -9.64
CA GLY A 70 -6.23 -0.71 -9.92
C GLY A 70 -6.77 -1.75 -10.86
N THR A 71 -8.01 -2.19 -10.66
CA THR A 71 -8.63 -3.18 -11.53
C THR A 71 -8.70 -2.66 -12.97
N ALA A 72 -9.12 -1.41 -13.14
CA ALA A 72 -9.21 -0.81 -14.46
C ALA A 72 -7.82 -0.68 -15.10
N HIS A 73 -6.84 -0.31 -14.30
CA HIS A 73 -5.49 -0.11 -14.80
C HIS A 73 -4.87 -1.42 -15.28
N PHE A 74 -4.96 -2.48 -14.47
CA PHE A 74 -4.36 -3.76 -14.81
C PHE A 74 -5.10 -4.46 -15.95
N ALA A 75 -6.34 -4.11 -16.21
CA ALA A 75 -7.07 -4.67 -17.34
C ALA A 75 -6.59 -4.11 -18.68
N GLN A 76 -5.91 -2.97 -18.67
CA GLN A 76 -5.40 -2.34 -19.89
C GLN A 76 -4.05 -2.94 -20.25
N GLY A 77 -3.89 -3.42 -21.47
CA GLY A 77 -2.60 -3.85 -21.96
C GLY A 77 -2.04 -5.12 -21.34
N GLN A 78 -2.86 -5.89 -20.69
CA GLN A 78 -2.45 -7.17 -20.13
C GLN A 78 -2.86 -8.30 -21.04
#